data_bd0a3adb9949446c8172698364ab4806
#
_entry.id   bd0a3adb9949446c8172698364ab4806
#
_cell.length_a   1.000
_cell.length_b   1.000
_cell.length_c   1.000
_cell.angle_alpha   90.00
_cell.angle_beta   90.00
_cell.angle_gamma   90.00
#
_symmetry.space_group_name_H-M   'P 1'
#
loop_
_entity.id
_entity.type
_entity.pdbx_description
1 polymer ?
#
loop_
_entity_poly.entity_id
_entity_poly.type
_entity_poly.pdbx_seq_one_letter_code
_entity_poly.pdbx_strand_id
1 'polypeptide(L)'
;GSGPIRIGQGIEFDYCSVHCVWALKEMGYEAVICNNNPETVSTDFDTGDRLYFDPLTKEDVASLIATEKPDGVVVQFGGQTAIKLTKYLDEMGVNILGTSADSIDAAEDRERFDELLNKCGIPRPAGHTVMNVDEALAAAESLGYPVLMRPSYVLGGQNMIIAHSDQDIIEYMAIITRGGLENPVLIDKYMMGKEVEVDAICDGTDYLIPGIMEHIERAGIHSGDSISVYPAM
;
A
#
# COMPACT_ATOMS: atom_id res chain seq x y z
N GLY A 1 2.71 13.72 6.66
CA GLY A 1 2.32 12.60 7.51
C GLY A 1 0.84 12.28 7.44
N SER A 2 0.45 11.08 7.78
CA SER A 2 -0.85 10.50 7.44
C SER A 2 -1.88 10.49 8.57
N GLY A 3 -1.70 11.25 9.63
CA GLY A 3 -2.60 11.25 10.79
C GLY A 3 -2.46 10.00 11.67
N PRO A 4 -3.47 9.68 12.49
CA PRO A 4 -3.36 8.60 13.45
C PRO A 4 -3.12 7.26 12.76
N ILE A 5 -2.18 6.51 13.30
CA ILE A 5 -1.87 5.16 12.85
C ILE A 5 -3.14 4.30 12.98
N ARG A 6 -3.54 3.65 11.91
CA ARG A 6 -4.63 2.67 11.90
C ARG A 6 -4.05 1.27 12.07
N ILE A 7 -4.86 0.34 12.52
CA ILE A 7 -4.51 -1.08 12.49
C ILE A 7 -4.07 -1.46 11.07
N GLY A 8 -2.88 -2.05 10.94
CA GLY A 8 -2.25 -2.38 9.66
C GLY A 8 -1.35 -1.28 9.07
N GLN A 9 -1.18 -0.15 9.76
CA GLN A 9 -0.17 0.87 9.44
C GLN A 9 0.82 0.94 10.59
N GLY A 10 2.09 0.70 10.31
CA GLY A 10 3.17 0.74 11.28
C GLY A 10 3.84 2.12 11.39
N ILE A 11 4.75 2.23 12.35
CA ILE A 11 5.55 3.44 12.56
C ILE A 11 6.61 3.66 11.47
N GLU A 12 6.82 2.69 10.61
CA GLU A 12 7.76 2.73 9.48
C GLU A 12 7.53 3.93 8.58
N PHE A 13 6.28 4.33 8.38
CA PHE A 13 5.96 5.51 7.57
C PHE A 13 6.51 6.79 8.21
N ASP A 14 6.41 6.93 9.52
CA ASP A 14 6.97 8.09 10.22
C ASP A 14 8.50 8.05 10.21
N TYR A 15 9.09 6.88 10.44
CA TYR A 15 10.53 6.65 10.33
C TYR A 15 11.07 7.05 8.95
N CYS A 16 10.44 6.58 7.87
CA CYS A 16 10.82 6.95 6.51
C CYS A 16 10.65 8.46 6.25
N SER A 17 9.60 9.07 6.79
CA SER A 17 9.38 10.52 6.68
C SER A 17 10.49 11.32 7.35
N VAL A 18 10.88 10.94 8.57
CA VAL A 18 11.97 11.58 9.33
C VAL A 18 13.29 11.47 8.58
N HIS A 19 13.65 10.26 8.12
CA HIS A 19 14.90 10.06 7.38
C HIS A 19 14.92 10.79 6.04
N CYS A 20 13.78 10.88 5.35
CA CYS A 20 13.66 11.69 4.15
C CYS A 20 13.93 13.17 4.42
N VAL A 21 13.35 13.71 5.50
CA VAL A 21 13.58 15.09 5.93
C VAL A 21 15.05 15.33 6.24
N TRP A 22 15.69 14.45 6.99
CA TRP A 22 17.12 14.59 7.32
C TRP A 22 17.99 14.54 6.07
N ALA A 23 17.71 13.61 5.15
CA ALA A 23 18.45 13.54 3.89
C ALA A 23 18.30 14.82 3.05
N LEU A 24 17.09 15.39 2.96
CA LEU A 24 16.86 16.66 2.28
C LEU A 24 17.63 17.81 2.92
N LYS A 25 17.64 17.90 4.26
CA LYS A 25 18.41 18.93 5.00
C LYS A 25 19.92 18.77 4.81
N GLU A 26 20.44 17.53 4.81
CA GLU A 26 21.86 17.26 4.50
C GLU A 26 22.23 17.68 3.07
N MET A 27 21.31 17.61 2.14
CA MET A 27 21.48 18.07 0.76
C MET A 27 21.30 19.59 0.60
N GLY A 28 20.97 20.30 1.66
CA GLY A 28 20.81 21.75 1.67
C GLY A 28 19.43 22.25 1.28
N TYR A 29 18.42 21.38 1.27
CA TYR A 29 17.02 21.78 1.06
C TYR A 29 16.34 22.15 2.38
N GLU A 30 15.41 23.09 2.31
CA GLU A 30 14.47 23.39 3.39
C GLU A 30 13.34 22.37 3.35
N ALA A 31 13.09 21.67 4.46
CA ALA A 31 12.11 20.61 4.57
C ALA A 31 10.90 21.04 5.39
N VAL A 32 9.75 21.07 4.74
CA VAL A 32 8.45 21.41 5.34
C VAL A 32 7.66 20.13 5.57
N ILE A 33 7.14 19.94 6.77
CA ILE A 33 6.32 18.78 7.14
C ILE A 33 4.88 19.23 7.32
N CYS A 34 3.95 18.48 6.73
CA CYS A 34 2.53 18.56 7.02
C CYS A 34 2.07 17.23 7.61
N ASN A 35 1.60 17.25 8.85
CA ASN A 35 1.12 16.07 9.55
C ASN A 35 0.07 16.47 10.60
N ASN A 36 -1.04 15.78 10.66
CA ASN A 36 -2.09 16.03 11.65
C ASN A 36 -1.96 15.18 12.93
N ASN A 37 -0.90 14.37 13.07
CA ASN A 37 -0.62 13.60 14.27
C ASN A 37 0.43 14.35 15.12
N PRO A 38 0.07 14.88 16.31
CA PRO A 38 1.00 15.61 17.14
C PRO A 38 1.95 14.72 17.98
N GLU A 39 1.73 13.41 17.97
CA GLU A 39 2.45 12.46 18.83
C GLU A 39 3.32 11.51 18.00
N THR A 40 4.17 12.07 17.14
CA THR A 40 5.09 11.28 16.32
C THR A 40 6.36 12.06 16.02
N VAL A 41 7.48 11.39 15.77
CA VAL A 41 8.81 12.00 15.66
C VAL A 41 8.91 12.99 14.50
N SER A 42 8.20 12.75 13.39
CA SER A 42 8.19 13.70 12.26
C SER A 42 7.59 15.06 12.64
N THR A 43 6.81 15.13 13.71
CA THR A 43 6.21 16.37 14.22
C THR A 43 6.96 16.98 15.40
N ASP A 44 8.12 16.43 15.74
CA ASP A 44 9.02 17.08 16.70
C ASP A 44 9.59 18.37 16.08
N PHE A 45 9.72 19.41 16.92
CA PHE A 45 10.06 20.77 16.49
C PHE A 45 11.45 20.88 15.83
N ASP A 46 12.32 19.90 16.05
CA ASP A 46 13.70 19.87 15.54
C ASP A 46 13.87 18.95 14.32
N THR A 47 12.83 18.24 13.90
CA THR A 47 12.88 17.34 12.76
C THR A 47 12.91 18.10 11.44
N GLY A 48 11.87 18.88 11.14
CA GLY A 48 11.77 19.69 9.92
C GLY A 48 12.18 21.15 10.15
N ASP A 49 12.28 21.94 9.10
CA ASP A 49 12.49 23.38 9.18
C ASP A 49 11.20 24.15 9.45
N ARG A 50 10.07 23.60 8.97
CA ARG A 50 8.71 24.08 9.26
C ARG A 50 7.77 22.90 9.42
N LEU A 51 6.79 23.10 10.31
CA LEU A 51 5.79 22.09 10.62
C LEU A 51 4.38 22.71 10.57
N TYR A 52 3.48 22.00 9.86
CA TYR A 52 2.06 22.32 9.79
C TYR A 52 1.24 21.17 10.36
N PHE A 53 0.40 21.47 11.37
CA PHE A 53 -0.56 20.54 11.96
C PHE A 53 -1.91 20.65 11.30
N ASP A 54 -1.96 20.52 9.99
CA ASP A 54 -3.17 20.64 9.22
C ASP A 54 -3.70 19.28 8.77
N PRO A 55 -5.01 19.14 8.58
CA PRO A 55 -5.59 17.96 7.97
C PRO A 55 -5.01 17.74 6.56
N LEU A 56 -4.87 16.46 6.17
CA LEU A 56 -4.43 16.11 4.84
C LEU A 56 -5.62 16.04 3.87
N THR A 57 -6.41 17.10 3.82
CA THR A 57 -7.46 17.31 2.81
C THR A 57 -6.87 17.98 1.57
N LYS A 58 -7.59 17.90 0.46
CA LYS A 58 -7.16 18.56 -0.79
C LYS A 58 -7.05 20.08 -0.62
N GLU A 59 -7.99 20.66 0.10
CA GLU A 59 -8.11 22.09 0.33
C GLU A 59 -7.00 22.64 1.23
N ASP A 60 -6.73 21.95 2.34
CA ASP A 60 -5.69 22.36 3.30
C ASP A 60 -4.31 22.22 2.67
N VAL A 61 -4.04 21.10 1.99
CA VAL A 61 -2.76 20.88 1.31
C VAL A 61 -2.57 21.87 0.15
N ALA A 62 -3.61 22.22 -0.61
CA ALA A 62 -3.53 23.25 -1.63
C ALA A 62 -3.18 24.62 -1.05
N SER A 63 -3.78 24.98 0.09
CA SER A 63 -3.50 26.23 0.79
C SER A 63 -2.05 26.28 1.30
N LEU A 64 -1.54 25.17 1.82
CA LEU A 64 -0.15 25.04 2.26
C LEU A 64 0.81 25.21 1.07
N ILE A 65 0.56 24.54 -0.05
CA ILE A 65 1.40 24.64 -1.25
C ILE A 65 1.38 26.08 -1.80
N ALA A 66 0.22 26.73 -1.81
CA ALA A 66 0.13 28.12 -2.26
C ALA A 66 0.91 29.10 -1.37
N THR A 67 1.02 28.77 -0.08
CA THR A 67 1.76 29.58 0.93
C THR A 67 3.26 29.32 0.83
N GLU A 68 3.68 28.06 0.86
CA GLU A 68 5.09 27.66 0.93
C GLU A 68 5.77 27.64 -0.44
N LYS A 69 5.01 27.40 -1.50
CA LYS A 69 5.50 27.29 -2.89
C LYS A 69 6.72 26.35 -3.02
N PRO A 70 6.61 25.11 -2.55
CA PRO A 70 7.74 24.19 -2.54
C PRO A 70 8.18 23.83 -3.96
N ASP A 71 9.46 23.52 -4.14
CA ASP A 71 10.02 23.01 -5.40
C ASP A 71 9.45 21.62 -5.77
N GLY A 72 8.98 20.86 -4.76
CA GLY A 72 8.34 19.58 -4.94
C GLY A 72 7.76 19.00 -3.66
N VAL A 73 7.00 17.93 -3.79
CA VAL A 73 6.31 17.26 -2.69
C VAL A 73 6.62 15.76 -2.70
N VAL A 74 7.00 15.21 -1.55
CA VAL A 74 7.15 13.77 -1.32
C VAL A 74 5.86 13.25 -0.71
N VAL A 75 5.17 12.31 -1.36
CA VAL A 75 3.91 11.73 -0.89
C VAL A 75 4.06 10.29 -0.38
N GLN A 76 5.01 9.52 -0.93
CA GLN A 76 5.07 8.06 -0.73
C GLN A 76 5.37 7.64 0.72
N PHE A 77 6.04 8.47 1.53
CA PHE A 77 6.28 8.17 2.95
C PHE A 77 5.16 8.60 3.89
N GLY A 78 4.09 9.18 3.38
CA GLY A 78 2.92 9.60 4.15
C GLY A 78 1.80 8.56 4.24
N GLY A 79 2.06 7.32 3.82
CA GLY A 79 1.08 6.24 3.78
C GLY A 79 -0.08 6.51 2.82
N GLN A 80 -1.13 5.70 2.91
CA GLN A 80 -2.29 5.76 2.01
C GLN A 80 -3.00 7.13 1.99
N THR A 81 -2.94 7.88 3.07
CA THR A 81 -3.57 9.22 3.14
C THR A 81 -2.87 10.21 2.23
N ALA A 82 -1.54 10.23 2.23
CA ALA A 82 -0.76 11.12 1.36
C ALA A 82 -0.75 10.63 -0.10
N ILE A 83 -0.65 9.32 -0.31
CA ILE A 83 -0.70 8.72 -1.66
C ILE A 83 -1.99 9.07 -2.40
N LYS A 84 -3.13 9.08 -1.72
CA LYS A 84 -4.43 9.48 -2.31
C LYS A 84 -4.48 10.94 -2.76
N LEU A 85 -3.58 11.80 -2.30
CA LEU A 85 -3.48 13.18 -2.76
C LEU A 85 -2.68 13.32 -4.06
N THR A 86 -1.92 12.31 -4.46
CA THR A 86 -0.96 12.39 -5.56
C THR A 86 -1.60 12.87 -6.85
N LYS A 87 -2.72 12.26 -7.25
CA LYS A 87 -3.43 12.66 -8.48
C LYS A 87 -3.89 14.12 -8.44
N TYR A 88 -4.43 14.56 -7.31
CA TYR A 88 -4.86 15.95 -7.15
C TYR A 88 -3.68 16.93 -7.22
N LEU A 89 -2.55 16.60 -6.61
CA LEU A 89 -1.34 17.41 -6.63
C LEU A 89 -0.76 17.50 -8.05
N ASP A 90 -0.76 16.40 -8.77
CA ASP A 90 -0.32 16.34 -10.16
C ASP A 90 -1.20 17.20 -11.09
N GLU A 91 -2.53 17.11 -10.93
CA GLU A 91 -3.51 17.96 -11.63
C GLU A 91 -3.31 19.46 -11.34
N MET A 92 -2.81 19.82 -10.16
CA MET A 92 -2.43 21.19 -9.81
C MET A 92 -1.07 21.62 -10.39
N GLY A 93 -0.36 20.74 -11.06
CA GLY A 93 1.00 20.99 -11.59
C GLY A 93 2.09 21.00 -10.52
N VAL A 94 1.86 20.38 -9.37
CA VAL A 94 2.86 20.24 -8.31
C VAL A 94 3.85 19.15 -8.69
N ASN A 95 5.13 19.44 -8.58
CA ASN A 95 6.19 18.48 -8.83
C ASN A 95 6.21 17.38 -7.74
N ILE A 96 5.88 16.15 -8.11
CA ILE A 96 5.95 15.00 -7.22
C ILE A 96 7.37 14.43 -7.24
N LEU A 97 8.04 14.45 -6.09
CA LEU A 97 9.40 13.93 -5.93
C LEU A 97 9.34 12.43 -5.62
N GLY A 98 10.19 11.66 -6.28
CA GLY A 98 10.23 10.20 -6.19
C GLY A 98 9.36 9.54 -7.26
N THR A 99 8.50 8.60 -6.87
CA THR A 99 7.63 7.89 -7.81
C THR A 99 6.58 8.83 -8.40
N SER A 100 6.46 8.84 -9.73
CA SER A 100 5.52 9.73 -10.43
C SER A 100 4.05 9.37 -10.12
N ALA A 101 3.15 10.35 -10.28
CA ALA A 101 1.72 10.14 -10.09
C ALA A 101 1.17 9.00 -10.96
N ASP A 102 1.60 8.92 -12.22
CA ASP A 102 1.18 7.86 -13.15
C ASP A 102 1.68 6.48 -12.72
N SER A 103 2.92 6.38 -12.22
CA SER A 103 3.47 5.12 -11.71
C SER A 103 2.80 4.66 -10.41
N ILE A 104 2.44 5.60 -9.53
CA ILE A 104 1.66 5.30 -8.32
C ILE A 104 0.29 4.78 -8.71
N ASP A 105 -0.41 5.45 -9.63
CA ASP A 105 -1.72 5.02 -10.12
C ASP A 105 -1.64 3.64 -10.78
N ALA A 106 -0.60 3.38 -11.58
CA ALA A 106 -0.38 2.07 -12.20
C ALA A 106 -0.14 0.95 -11.18
N ALA A 107 0.44 1.26 -10.02
CA ALA A 107 0.65 0.29 -8.94
C ALA A 107 -0.61 0.06 -8.08
N GLU A 108 -1.45 1.09 -7.93
CA GLU A 108 -2.69 1.03 -7.13
C GLU A 108 -3.88 0.46 -7.94
N ASP A 109 -3.92 0.72 -9.26
CA ASP A 109 -4.96 0.19 -10.14
C ASP A 109 -4.65 -1.26 -10.55
N ARG A 110 -5.59 -2.16 -10.25
CA ARG A 110 -5.40 -3.60 -10.47
C ARG A 110 -5.19 -3.94 -11.95
N GLU A 111 -5.96 -3.33 -12.84
CA GLU A 111 -5.88 -3.65 -14.26
C GLU A 111 -4.58 -3.15 -14.86
N ARG A 112 -4.19 -1.92 -14.54
CA ARG A 112 -2.92 -1.33 -14.97
C ARG A 112 -1.72 -2.11 -14.41
N PHE A 113 -1.81 -2.55 -13.15
CA PHE A 113 -0.76 -3.36 -12.53
C PHE A 113 -0.64 -4.72 -13.19
N ASP A 114 -1.77 -5.38 -13.50
CA ASP A 114 -1.79 -6.64 -14.23
C ASP A 114 -1.18 -6.51 -15.63
N GLU A 115 -1.47 -5.44 -16.35
CA GLU A 115 -0.86 -5.13 -17.65
C GLU A 115 0.66 -4.94 -17.53
N LEU A 116 1.10 -4.22 -16.50
CA LEU A 116 2.52 -3.99 -16.21
C LEU A 116 3.26 -5.31 -15.95
N LEU A 117 2.72 -6.18 -15.09
CA LEU A 117 3.29 -7.48 -14.78
C LEU A 117 3.38 -8.37 -16.03
N ASN A 118 2.31 -8.40 -16.85
CA ASN A 118 2.29 -9.13 -18.10
C ASN A 118 3.35 -8.62 -19.09
N LYS A 119 3.49 -7.31 -19.21
CA LYS A 119 4.51 -6.66 -20.05
C LYS A 119 5.93 -7.01 -19.59
N CYS A 120 6.14 -7.10 -18.28
CA CYS A 120 7.42 -7.48 -17.70
C CYS A 120 7.67 -8.99 -17.69
N GLY A 121 6.67 -9.82 -18.06
CA GLY A 121 6.78 -11.28 -17.99
C GLY A 121 6.83 -11.82 -16.56
N ILE A 122 6.31 -11.05 -15.59
CA ILE A 122 6.28 -11.44 -14.17
C ILE A 122 5.01 -12.25 -13.91
N PRO A 123 5.12 -13.50 -13.44
CA PRO A 123 3.95 -14.32 -13.14
C PRO A 123 3.23 -13.78 -11.89
N ARG A 124 1.90 -13.84 -11.93
CA ARG A 124 1.03 -13.51 -10.80
C ARG A 124 0.01 -14.62 -10.56
N PRO A 125 -0.56 -14.74 -9.37
CA PRO A 125 -1.67 -15.64 -9.13
C PRO A 125 -2.84 -15.29 -10.05
N ALA A 126 -3.39 -16.27 -10.74
CA ALA A 126 -4.65 -16.09 -11.46
C ALA A 126 -5.78 -15.87 -10.45
N GLY A 127 -6.71 -15.01 -10.77
CA GLY A 127 -7.81 -14.70 -9.87
C GLY A 127 -9.02 -14.10 -10.57
N HIS A 128 -10.15 -14.15 -9.86
CA HIS A 128 -11.44 -13.64 -10.30
C HIS A 128 -12.09 -12.77 -9.23
N THR A 129 -12.86 -11.80 -9.69
CA THR A 129 -13.75 -11.01 -8.82
C THR A 129 -15.16 -11.56 -8.98
N VAL A 130 -15.80 -11.91 -7.86
CA VAL A 130 -17.10 -12.59 -7.85
C VAL A 130 -18.07 -11.85 -6.93
N MET A 131 -19.36 -11.93 -7.24
CA MET A 131 -20.43 -11.27 -6.50
C MET A 131 -21.34 -12.25 -5.74
N ASN A 132 -21.34 -13.52 -6.11
CA ASN A 132 -22.22 -14.54 -5.57
C ASN A 132 -21.54 -15.91 -5.46
N VAL A 133 -22.22 -16.85 -4.81
CA VAL A 133 -21.70 -18.20 -4.56
C VAL A 133 -21.47 -18.98 -5.85
N ASP A 134 -22.35 -18.87 -6.82
CA ASP A 134 -22.25 -19.64 -8.08
C ASP A 134 -21.01 -19.19 -8.88
N GLU A 135 -20.78 -17.89 -8.97
CA GLU A 135 -19.57 -17.33 -9.57
C GLU A 135 -18.31 -17.75 -8.80
N ALA A 136 -18.40 -17.81 -7.45
CA ALA A 136 -17.28 -18.21 -6.61
C ALA A 136 -16.89 -19.67 -6.83
N LEU A 137 -17.86 -20.57 -6.93
CA LEU A 137 -17.62 -21.98 -7.24
C LEU A 137 -17.03 -22.18 -8.63
N ALA A 138 -17.58 -21.50 -9.64
CA ALA A 138 -17.04 -21.55 -11.00
C ALA A 138 -15.60 -21.02 -11.09
N ALA A 139 -15.31 -19.93 -10.37
CA ALA A 139 -13.95 -19.39 -10.27
C ALA A 139 -12.98 -20.39 -9.63
N ALA A 140 -13.36 -21.00 -8.52
CA ALA A 140 -12.53 -21.99 -7.84
C ALA A 140 -12.30 -23.24 -8.67
N GLU A 141 -13.32 -23.72 -9.39
CA GLU A 141 -13.17 -24.83 -10.33
C GLU A 141 -12.14 -24.50 -11.42
N SER A 142 -12.19 -23.30 -11.98
CA SER A 142 -11.26 -22.86 -13.03
C SER A 142 -9.82 -22.71 -12.52
N LEU A 143 -9.64 -22.23 -11.29
CA LEU A 143 -8.32 -22.02 -10.66
C LEU A 143 -7.73 -23.31 -10.08
N GLY A 144 -8.59 -24.25 -9.69
CA GLY A 144 -8.24 -25.44 -8.92
C GLY A 144 -7.91 -25.10 -7.45
N TYR A 145 -8.29 -25.98 -6.52
CA TYR A 145 -8.02 -25.80 -5.09
C TYR A 145 -6.53 -25.99 -4.73
N PRO A 146 -6.05 -25.39 -3.64
CA PRO A 146 -6.72 -24.41 -2.80
C PRO A 146 -6.79 -23.02 -3.44
N VAL A 147 -7.78 -22.22 -3.02
CA VAL A 147 -7.95 -20.83 -3.42
C VAL A 147 -7.98 -19.90 -2.21
N LEU A 148 -7.47 -18.69 -2.37
CA LEU A 148 -7.51 -17.63 -1.37
C LEU A 148 -8.72 -16.75 -1.65
N MET A 149 -9.57 -16.57 -0.64
CA MET A 149 -10.75 -15.71 -0.73
C MET A 149 -10.58 -14.50 0.19
N ARG A 150 -10.89 -13.32 -0.33
CA ARG A 150 -10.84 -12.07 0.42
C ARG A 150 -11.90 -11.08 -0.05
N PRO A 151 -12.57 -10.35 0.85
CA PRO A 151 -13.40 -9.22 0.44
C PRO A 151 -12.56 -8.13 -0.23
N SER A 152 -13.10 -7.39 -1.19
CA SER A 152 -12.37 -6.35 -1.93
C SER A 152 -11.92 -5.17 -1.05
N TYR A 153 -12.58 -4.97 0.08
CA TYR A 153 -12.31 -3.85 0.98
C TYR A 153 -11.99 -4.33 2.40
N VAL A 154 -10.77 -4.85 2.60
CA VAL A 154 -10.32 -5.27 3.92
C VAL A 154 -8.94 -4.72 4.20
N LEU A 155 -8.76 -4.14 5.41
CA LEU A 155 -7.47 -3.73 5.93
C LEU A 155 -6.91 -4.85 6.83
N GLY A 156 -5.64 -5.18 6.66
CA GLY A 156 -4.92 -6.05 7.57
C GLY A 156 -5.32 -7.53 7.53
N GLY A 157 -5.70 -8.07 6.36
CA GLY A 157 -5.95 -9.51 6.20
C GLY A 157 -7.15 -10.07 6.95
N GLN A 158 -7.98 -9.23 7.56
CA GLN A 158 -9.18 -9.67 8.25
C GLN A 158 -10.17 -10.31 7.27
N ASN A 159 -10.79 -11.39 7.69
CA ASN A 159 -11.76 -12.15 6.89
C ASN A 159 -11.18 -12.76 5.61
N MET A 160 -9.89 -13.05 5.55
CA MET A 160 -9.30 -13.87 4.49
C MET A 160 -9.35 -15.33 4.88
N ILE A 161 -9.67 -16.21 3.93
CA ILE A 161 -9.60 -17.66 4.12
C ILE A 161 -8.91 -18.35 2.97
N ILE A 162 -8.33 -19.51 3.25
CA ILE A 162 -7.87 -20.46 2.25
C ILE A 162 -8.91 -21.55 2.16
N ALA A 163 -9.63 -21.59 1.05
CA ALA A 163 -10.66 -22.60 0.80
C ALA A 163 -10.04 -23.81 0.09
N HIS A 164 -10.31 -25.00 0.60
CA HIS A 164 -9.85 -26.27 0.07
C HIS A 164 -10.96 -27.07 -0.61
N SER A 165 -12.21 -26.62 -0.46
CA SER A 165 -13.40 -27.31 -0.99
C SER A 165 -14.53 -26.34 -1.33
N ASP A 166 -15.51 -26.81 -2.11
CA ASP A 166 -16.75 -26.07 -2.38
C ASP A 166 -17.49 -25.69 -1.10
N GLN A 167 -17.46 -26.56 -0.09
CA GLN A 167 -18.13 -26.31 1.19
C GLN A 167 -17.53 -25.10 1.91
N ASP A 168 -16.20 -24.94 1.89
CA ASP A 168 -15.53 -23.78 2.50
C ASP A 168 -15.97 -22.47 1.84
N ILE A 169 -16.12 -22.50 0.51
CA ILE A 169 -16.60 -21.35 -0.27
C ILE A 169 -18.03 -20.97 0.11
N ILE A 170 -18.93 -21.97 0.15
CA ILE A 170 -20.34 -21.76 0.48
C ILE A 170 -20.47 -21.14 1.88
N GLU A 171 -19.77 -21.70 2.86
CA GLU A 171 -19.79 -21.22 4.24
C GLU A 171 -19.24 -19.78 4.34
N TYR A 172 -18.14 -19.51 3.69
CA TYR A 172 -17.53 -18.18 3.69
C TYR A 172 -18.41 -17.13 3.03
N MET A 173 -18.94 -17.40 1.84
CA MET A 173 -19.84 -16.50 1.14
C MET A 173 -21.12 -16.24 1.96
N ALA A 174 -21.64 -17.25 2.66
CA ALA A 174 -22.79 -17.07 3.56
C ALA A 174 -22.48 -16.13 4.75
N ILE A 175 -21.26 -16.16 5.29
CA ILE A 175 -20.83 -15.25 6.36
C ILE A 175 -20.75 -13.81 5.85
N ILE A 176 -20.14 -13.61 4.68
CA ILE A 176 -19.98 -12.28 4.07
C ILE A 176 -21.32 -11.67 3.70
N THR A 177 -22.21 -12.45 3.09
CA THR A 177 -23.54 -11.98 2.66
C THR A 177 -24.40 -11.59 3.87
N ARG A 178 -24.31 -12.33 5.00
CA ARG A 178 -25.02 -11.98 6.26
C ARG A 178 -24.54 -10.66 6.87
N GLY A 179 -23.29 -10.30 6.65
CA GLY A 179 -22.72 -9.02 7.08
C GLY A 179 -23.20 -7.81 6.29
N GLY A 180 -24.10 -8.00 5.31
CA GLY A 180 -24.63 -6.92 4.47
C GLY A 180 -23.60 -6.31 3.51
N LEU A 181 -22.50 -7.01 3.26
CA LEU A 181 -21.49 -6.59 2.31
C LEU A 181 -21.96 -6.86 0.89
N GLU A 182 -22.39 -5.82 0.19
CA GLU A 182 -22.65 -5.82 -1.27
C GLU A 182 -21.34 -5.70 -2.08
N ASN A 183 -20.20 -6.00 -1.45
CA ASN A 183 -18.89 -5.81 -2.05
C ASN A 183 -18.41 -7.09 -2.73
N PRO A 184 -17.72 -6.97 -3.86
CA PRO A 184 -17.16 -8.12 -4.55
C PRO A 184 -16.14 -8.86 -3.67
N VAL A 185 -16.08 -10.17 -3.83
CA VAL A 185 -15.07 -11.04 -3.24
C VAL A 185 -14.03 -11.39 -4.27
N LEU A 186 -12.77 -11.30 -3.90
CA LEU A 186 -11.65 -11.73 -4.73
C LEU A 186 -11.34 -13.19 -4.42
N ILE A 187 -11.21 -13.99 -5.45
CA ILE A 187 -10.79 -15.40 -5.37
C ILE A 187 -9.53 -15.53 -6.21
N ASP A 188 -8.43 -15.81 -5.56
CA ASP A 188 -7.13 -15.97 -6.19
C ASP A 188 -6.61 -17.41 -6.02
N LYS A 189 -5.87 -17.92 -6.99
CA LYS A 189 -5.16 -19.20 -6.82
C LYS A 189 -4.21 -19.07 -5.62
N TYR A 190 -4.41 -19.92 -4.61
CA TYR A 190 -3.48 -19.92 -3.49
C TYR A 190 -2.14 -20.53 -3.90
N MET A 191 -1.09 -19.75 -3.75
CA MET A 191 0.27 -20.17 -4.04
C MET A 191 1.01 -20.45 -2.73
N MET A 192 1.37 -21.70 -2.53
CA MET A 192 2.20 -22.10 -1.39
C MET A 192 3.66 -21.80 -1.70
N GLY A 193 4.37 -21.27 -0.74
CA GLY A 193 5.77 -20.94 -0.88
C GLY A 193 6.28 -20.07 0.26
N LYS A 194 7.53 -19.66 0.13
CA LYS A 194 8.11 -18.63 0.99
C LYS A 194 7.65 -17.26 0.49
N GLU A 195 7.27 -16.41 1.42
CA GLU A 195 6.98 -15.01 1.15
C GLU A 195 8.25 -14.20 1.42
N VAL A 196 8.65 -13.40 0.45
CA VAL A 196 9.81 -12.53 0.56
C VAL A 196 9.40 -11.09 0.32
N GLU A 197 10.09 -10.17 0.98
CA GLU A 197 9.89 -8.74 0.86
C GLU A 197 11.18 -8.06 0.41
N VAL A 198 11.04 -7.13 -0.52
CA VAL A 198 12.16 -6.39 -1.10
C VAL A 198 11.80 -4.93 -1.20
N ASP A 199 12.63 -4.09 -0.57
CA ASP A 199 12.61 -2.65 -0.79
C ASP A 199 13.63 -2.28 -1.86
N ALA A 200 13.23 -1.44 -2.79
CA ALA A 200 14.10 -0.96 -3.85
C ALA A 200 13.98 0.55 -4.04
N ILE A 201 15.11 1.19 -4.29
CA ILE A 201 15.19 2.59 -4.68
C ILE A 201 15.75 2.65 -6.08
N CYS A 202 15.11 3.44 -6.95
CA CYS A 202 15.54 3.64 -8.34
C CYS A 202 15.60 5.14 -8.66
N ASP A 203 16.66 5.55 -9.37
CA ASP A 203 16.82 6.92 -9.85
C ASP A 203 16.40 7.10 -11.32
N GLY A 204 15.83 6.05 -11.92
CA GLY A 204 15.43 6.00 -13.32
C GLY A 204 16.46 5.32 -14.23
N THR A 205 17.68 5.08 -13.77
CA THR A 205 18.76 4.42 -14.50
C THR A 205 19.30 3.22 -13.73
N ASP A 206 19.67 3.47 -12.49
CA ASP A 206 20.19 2.45 -11.58
C ASP A 206 19.20 2.15 -10.47
N TYR A 207 19.33 0.99 -9.82
CA TYR A 207 18.52 0.63 -8.67
C TYR A 207 19.38 0.03 -7.56
N LEU A 208 18.95 0.25 -6.32
CA LEU A 208 19.54 -0.30 -5.11
C LEU A 208 18.52 -1.18 -4.41
N ILE A 209 18.91 -2.42 -4.14
CA ILE A 209 18.19 -3.34 -3.26
C ILE A 209 19.12 -3.62 -2.08
N PRO A 210 18.86 -3.04 -0.88
CA PRO A 210 19.74 -3.20 0.27
C PRO A 210 19.72 -4.63 0.83
N GLY A 211 18.65 -5.37 0.57
CA GLY A 211 18.52 -6.75 0.99
C GLY A 211 17.16 -7.34 0.69
N ILE A 212 17.03 -8.62 0.96
CA ILE A 212 15.80 -9.40 0.81
C ILE A 212 15.45 -9.98 2.18
N MET A 213 14.22 -9.76 2.62
CA MET A 213 13.65 -10.32 3.85
C MET A 213 12.75 -11.51 3.52
N GLU A 214 12.66 -12.46 4.43
CA GLU A 214 11.77 -13.61 4.35
C GLU A 214 10.76 -13.55 5.51
N HIS A 215 9.49 -13.79 5.22
CA HIS A 215 8.45 -13.88 6.24
C HIS A 215 8.43 -15.28 6.86
N ILE A 216 8.24 -15.33 8.17
CA ILE A 216 8.12 -16.60 8.91
C ILE A 216 6.72 -17.19 8.72
N GLU A 217 5.70 -16.35 8.57
CA GLU A 217 4.33 -16.75 8.31
C GLU A 217 4.20 -17.38 6.91
N ARG A 218 3.12 -18.14 6.75
CA ARG A 218 2.79 -18.74 5.46
C ARG A 218 2.38 -17.66 4.46
N ALA A 219 2.75 -17.85 3.20
CA ALA A 219 2.34 -16.98 2.10
C ALA A 219 0.82 -16.72 2.09
N GLY A 220 0.43 -15.48 1.86
CA GLY A 220 -0.97 -15.03 1.84
C GLY A 220 -1.57 -14.71 3.21
N ILE A 221 -0.81 -14.82 4.30
CA ILE A 221 -1.25 -14.44 5.67
C ILE A 221 -0.62 -13.11 6.10
N HIS A 222 0.02 -12.42 5.18
CA HIS A 222 0.72 -11.18 5.46
C HIS A 222 -0.16 -10.13 6.13
N SER A 223 0.34 -9.57 7.22
CA SER A 223 -0.23 -8.44 7.94
C SER A 223 0.89 -7.54 8.45
N GLY A 224 0.58 -6.33 8.88
CA GLY A 224 1.56 -5.38 9.39
C GLY A 224 2.33 -5.83 10.64
N ASP A 225 1.98 -6.96 11.23
CA ASP A 225 2.63 -7.58 12.39
C ASP A 225 3.34 -8.91 12.05
N SER A 226 3.58 -9.18 10.77
CA SER A 226 4.36 -10.34 10.33
C SER A 226 5.81 -10.26 10.77
N ILE A 227 6.39 -11.43 11.07
CA ILE A 227 7.80 -11.52 11.46
C ILE A 227 8.65 -11.67 10.19
N SER A 228 9.51 -10.69 9.95
CA SER A 228 10.46 -10.71 8.84
C SER A 228 11.87 -11.04 9.34
N VAL A 229 12.58 -11.88 8.61
CA VAL A 229 13.97 -12.28 8.88
C VAL A 229 14.89 -11.78 7.78
N TYR A 230 15.98 -11.15 8.16
CA TYR A 230 17.02 -10.69 7.25
C TYR A 230 18.37 -11.33 7.59
N PRO A 231 19.15 -11.79 6.59
CA PRO A 231 18.77 -11.99 5.18
C PRO A 231 17.80 -13.17 5.01
N ALA A 232 17.09 -13.19 3.87
CA ALA A 232 16.29 -14.36 3.49
C ALA A 232 17.17 -15.63 3.39
N MET A 233 16.62 -16.77 3.82
CA MET A 233 17.32 -18.06 3.89
C MET A 233 17.04 -18.97 2.69
#